data_434d14e081da4eeb02e032179f158784
#
_entry.id   434d14e081da4eeb02e032179f158784
#
_cell.length_a   1.000
_cell.length_b   1.000
_cell.length_c   1.000
_cell.angle_alpha   90.00
_cell.angle_beta   90.00
_cell.angle_gamma   90.00
#
_symmetry.space_group_name_H-M   'P 1'
#
loop_
_entity.id
_entity.type
_entity.pdbx_description
1 polymer ?
#
loop_
_entity_poly.entity_id
_entity_poly.type
_entity_poly.pdbx_seq_one_letter_code
_entity_poly.pdbx_strand_id
1 'polypeptide(L)'
;MSTWMVVEDEPDIYELLLHMFEMWGIEGVAFVDGEEAIAWIDEVDNGLFKGDLPELALIDIRLPGLIGGEEVGARIRKSSVLGNMGIVLNTAYRLSAEEEQQVIAIAGADRLLYKPLPEFGEFKPLLETVLKERRAQKPDSQPAPEAKPVPTPKAPSPARRRYRSRRNPPRTTH
;
A
#
# COMPACT_ATOMS: atom_id res chain seq x y z
N MET A 1 -1.18 16.22 -9.02
CA MET A 1 -0.61 15.49 -10.19
C MET A 1 -0.92 14.02 -10.01
N SER A 2 -1.29 13.31 -11.07
CA SER A 2 -1.52 11.86 -10.96
C SER A 2 -0.20 11.14 -10.77
N THR A 3 -0.18 10.16 -9.88
CA THR A 3 0.98 9.30 -9.61
C THR A 3 0.59 7.86 -9.86
N TRP A 4 1.42 7.12 -10.60
CA TRP A 4 1.22 5.70 -10.88
C TRP A 4 2.45 4.90 -10.47
N MET A 5 2.23 3.66 -10.08
CA MET A 5 3.27 2.74 -9.60
C MET A 5 3.65 1.73 -10.69
N VAL A 6 4.92 1.41 -10.80
CA VAL A 6 5.46 0.36 -11.66
C VAL A 6 6.27 -0.62 -10.82
N VAL A 7 6.07 -1.91 -11.03
CA VAL A 7 6.95 -2.97 -10.52
C VAL A 7 7.37 -3.84 -11.71
N GLU A 8 8.60 -3.66 -12.17
CA GLU A 8 9.13 -4.25 -13.40
C GLU A 8 10.64 -4.38 -13.29
N ASP A 9 11.17 -5.59 -13.50
CA ASP A 9 12.60 -5.88 -13.41
C ASP A 9 13.35 -5.73 -14.74
N GLU A 10 12.66 -5.79 -15.88
CA GLU A 10 13.28 -5.62 -17.19
C GLU A 10 13.60 -4.13 -17.46
N PRO A 11 14.88 -3.75 -17.56
CA PRO A 11 15.26 -2.33 -17.65
C PRO A 11 14.61 -1.59 -18.81
N ASP A 12 14.52 -2.21 -19.97
CA ASP A 12 13.97 -1.59 -21.17
C ASP A 12 12.47 -1.28 -21.02
N ILE A 13 11.71 -2.19 -20.37
CA ILE A 13 10.28 -2.00 -20.13
C ILE A 13 10.07 -0.99 -18.99
N TYR A 14 10.85 -1.10 -17.94
CA TYR A 14 10.86 -0.16 -16.82
C TYR A 14 11.05 1.29 -17.29
N GLU A 15 12.11 1.52 -18.08
CA GLU A 15 12.42 2.85 -18.63
C GLU A 15 11.33 3.33 -19.60
N LEU A 16 10.83 2.44 -20.48
CA LEU A 16 9.74 2.75 -21.40
C LEU A 16 8.47 3.21 -20.65
N LEU A 17 8.08 2.50 -19.61
CA LEU A 17 6.88 2.85 -18.82
C LEU A 17 7.04 4.20 -18.13
N LEU A 18 8.19 4.47 -17.51
CA LEU A 18 8.44 5.76 -16.87
C LEU A 18 8.45 6.90 -17.88
N HIS A 19 9.04 6.69 -19.07
CA HIS A 19 9.01 7.68 -20.14
C HIS A 19 7.59 7.95 -20.65
N MET A 20 6.77 6.90 -20.82
CA MET A 20 5.36 7.07 -21.16
C MET A 20 4.61 7.90 -20.12
N PHE A 21 4.82 7.63 -18.82
CA PHE A 21 4.19 8.38 -17.75
C PHE A 21 4.60 9.85 -17.77
N GLU A 22 5.87 10.14 -17.93
CA GLU A 22 6.38 11.51 -18.08
C GLU A 22 5.69 12.24 -19.24
N MET A 23 5.61 11.60 -20.41
CA MET A 23 4.93 12.14 -21.59
C MET A 23 3.44 12.40 -21.36
N TRP A 24 2.81 11.67 -20.47
CA TRP A 24 1.39 11.85 -20.09
C TRP A 24 1.21 12.84 -18.94
N GLY A 25 2.29 13.38 -18.38
CA GLY A 25 2.24 14.26 -17.20
C GLY A 25 1.89 13.51 -15.91
N ILE A 26 2.27 12.24 -15.81
CA ILE A 26 2.04 11.35 -14.68
C ILE A 26 3.37 11.11 -13.98
N GLU A 27 3.39 11.23 -12.65
CA GLU A 27 4.57 10.88 -11.85
C GLU A 27 4.65 9.36 -11.67
N GLY A 28 5.84 8.79 -11.84
CA GLY A 28 6.09 7.36 -11.66
C GLY A 28 6.76 7.07 -10.34
N VAL A 29 6.20 6.13 -9.56
CA VAL A 29 6.88 5.48 -8.44
C VAL A 29 7.24 4.06 -8.89
N ALA A 30 8.52 3.73 -8.95
CA ALA A 30 8.95 2.52 -9.63
C ALA A 30 9.89 1.66 -8.78
N PHE A 31 9.70 0.35 -8.89
CA PHE A 31 10.45 -0.69 -8.18
C PHE A 31 10.88 -1.79 -9.14
N VAL A 32 12.03 -2.41 -8.88
CA VAL A 32 12.59 -3.46 -9.72
C VAL A 32 12.28 -4.88 -9.22
N ASP A 33 11.79 -5.00 -8.01
CA ASP A 33 11.38 -6.29 -7.41
C ASP A 33 10.21 -6.13 -6.43
N GLY A 34 9.64 -7.27 -6.02
CA GLY A 34 8.49 -7.29 -5.11
C GLY A 34 8.84 -6.91 -3.69
N GLU A 35 10.05 -7.22 -3.24
CA GLU A 35 10.53 -6.92 -1.89
C GLU A 35 10.61 -5.40 -1.64
N GLU A 36 11.18 -4.66 -2.59
CA GLU A 36 11.22 -3.19 -2.53
C GLU A 36 9.82 -2.57 -2.55
N ALA A 37 8.96 -3.10 -3.43
CA ALA A 37 7.57 -2.62 -3.53
C ALA A 37 6.82 -2.82 -2.20
N ILE A 38 6.93 -3.99 -1.58
CA ILE A 38 6.27 -4.27 -0.30
C ILE A 38 6.85 -3.42 0.83
N ALA A 39 8.17 -3.26 0.90
CA ALA A 39 8.80 -2.41 1.90
C ALA A 39 8.27 -0.96 1.81
N TRP A 40 8.13 -0.44 0.60
CA TRP A 40 7.56 0.88 0.38
C TRP A 40 6.08 0.96 0.78
N ILE A 41 5.27 -0.07 0.48
CA ILE A 41 3.86 -0.14 0.92
C ILE A 41 3.77 -0.10 2.45
N ASP A 42 4.68 -0.79 3.14
CA ASP A 42 4.76 -0.78 4.61
C ASP A 42 5.10 0.63 5.15
N GLU A 43 6.01 1.35 4.51
CA GLU A 43 6.31 2.75 4.85
C GLU A 43 5.09 3.66 4.69
N VAL A 44 4.31 3.47 3.61
CA VAL A 44 3.07 4.22 3.38
C VAL A 44 2.05 3.94 4.48
N ASP A 45 1.81 2.68 4.79
CA ASP A 45 0.85 2.27 5.83
C ASP A 45 1.26 2.75 7.23
N ASN A 46 2.56 2.86 7.50
CA ASN A 46 3.09 3.41 8.75
C ASN A 46 3.17 4.94 8.78
N GLY A 47 2.72 5.62 7.73
CA GLY A 47 2.72 7.08 7.65
C GLY A 47 4.11 7.71 7.51
N LEU A 48 5.10 6.94 7.10
CA LEU A 48 6.48 7.42 6.89
C LEU A 48 6.67 8.08 5.53
N PHE A 49 5.89 7.66 4.53
CA PHE A 49 5.91 8.26 3.21
C PHE A 49 5.13 9.59 3.18
N LYS A 50 5.69 10.62 2.55
CA LYS A 50 5.13 11.99 2.51
C LYS A 50 4.85 12.52 1.10
N GLY A 51 5.08 11.71 0.07
CA GLY A 51 4.82 12.07 -1.32
C GLY A 51 3.37 11.86 -1.75
N ASP A 52 3.09 12.12 -3.02
CA ASP A 52 1.80 11.82 -3.63
C ASP A 52 1.62 10.31 -3.75
N LEU A 53 0.43 9.82 -3.42
CA LEU A 53 0.12 8.40 -3.45
C LEU A 53 -0.33 7.96 -4.85
N PRO A 54 0.15 6.82 -5.34
CA PRO A 54 -0.28 6.31 -6.63
C PRO A 54 -1.74 5.84 -6.59
N GLU A 55 -2.43 6.03 -7.70
CA GLU A 55 -3.81 5.59 -7.89
C GLU A 55 -3.95 4.35 -8.77
N LEU A 56 -2.86 3.97 -9.46
CA LEU A 56 -2.78 2.77 -10.30
C LEU A 56 -1.40 2.12 -10.16
N ALA A 57 -1.36 0.79 -10.18
CA ALA A 57 -0.13 0.00 -10.24
C ALA A 57 -0.10 -0.89 -11.48
N LEU A 58 1.01 -0.83 -12.20
CA LEU A 58 1.41 -1.77 -13.25
C LEU A 58 2.44 -2.73 -12.67
N ILE A 59 2.14 -4.02 -12.62
CA ILE A 59 2.95 -5.00 -11.91
C ILE A 59 3.24 -6.19 -12.82
N ASP A 60 4.52 -6.47 -13.08
CA ASP A 60 4.91 -7.74 -13.72
C ASP A 60 4.63 -8.90 -12.76
N ILE A 61 4.04 -9.97 -13.27
CA ILE A 61 3.78 -11.17 -12.47
C ILE A 61 5.09 -11.84 -12.08
N ARG A 62 6.04 -11.95 -13.00
CA ARG A 62 7.32 -12.63 -12.77
C ARG A 62 8.42 -11.63 -12.42
N LEU A 63 8.60 -11.47 -11.13
CA LEU A 63 9.64 -10.63 -10.55
C LEU A 63 10.79 -11.48 -10.00
N PRO A 64 12.03 -10.95 -9.94
CA PRO A 64 13.12 -11.61 -9.26
C PRO A 64 12.88 -11.69 -7.76
N GLY A 65 13.59 -12.59 -7.08
CA GLY A 65 13.46 -12.78 -5.63
C GLY A 65 12.38 -13.78 -5.25
N LEU A 66 11.82 -13.61 -4.07
CA LEU A 66 10.84 -14.54 -3.49
C LEU A 66 9.39 -14.07 -3.65
N ILE A 67 9.17 -12.80 -3.99
CA ILE A 67 7.85 -12.17 -4.06
C ILE A 67 7.48 -11.93 -5.53
N GLY A 68 6.41 -12.57 -5.97
CA GLY A 68 5.83 -12.35 -7.30
C GLY A 68 4.90 -11.15 -7.35
N GLY A 69 4.50 -10.77 -8.58
CA GLY A 69 3.61 -9.62 -8.79
C GLY A 69 2.23 -9.78 -8.17
N GLU A 70 1.70 -11.02 -8.15
CA GLU A 70 0.42 -11.33 -7.49
C GLU A 70 0.47 -11.10 -5.98
N GLU A 71 1.61 -11.35 -5.35
CA GLU A 71 1.80 -11.11 -3.90
C GLU A 71 1.91 -9.61 -3.61
N VAL A 72 2.55 -8.84 -4.49
CA VAL A 72 2.57 -7.36 -4.39
C VAL A 72 1.14 -6.83 -4.50
N GLY A 73 0.36 -7.29 -5.46
CA GLY A 73 -1.05 -6.92 -5.60
C GLY A 73 -1.87 -7.25 -4.35
N ALA A 74 -1.69 -8.46 -3.80
CA ALA A 74 -2.34 -8.88 -2.56
C ALA A 74 -1.97 -7.97 -1.38
N ARG A 75 -0.70 -7.55 -1.30
CA ARG A 75 -0.24 -6.61 -0.25
C ARG A 75 -0.87 -5.22 -0.42
N ILE A 76 -0.97 -4.72 -1.66
CA ILE A 76 -1.67 -3.46 -1.95
C ILE A 76 -3.12 -3.54 -1.47
N ARG A 77 -3.85 -4.61 -1.77
CA ARG A 77 -5.26 -4.78 -1.36
C ARG A 77 -5.45 -4.80 0.16
N LYS A 78 -4.45 -5.27 0.92
CA LYS A 78 -4.46 -5.26 2.39
C LYS A 78 -4.06 -3.91 2.99
N SER A 79 -3.50 -3.00 2.20
CA SER A 79 -3.14 -1.67 2.67
C SER A 79 -4.38 -0.86 3.03
N SER A 80 -4.36 -0.21 4.19
CA SER A 80 -5.41 0.71 4.60
C SER A 80 -5.41 2.02 3.78
N VAL A 81 -4.28 2.34 3.17
CA VAL A 81 -4.06 3.57 2.40
C VAL A 81 -4.22 3.30 0.90
N LEU A 82 -3.57 2.24 0.38
CA LEU A 82 -3.48 1.95 -1.06
C LEU A 82 -4.51 0.91 -1.55
N GLY A 83 -5.30 0.32 -0.68
CA GLY A 83 -6.18 -0.81 -0.99
C GLY A 83 -7.18 -0.58 -2.13
N ASN A 84 -7.46 0.67 -2.46
CA ASN A 84 -8.38 1.05 -3.54
C ASN A 84 -7.70 1.41 -4.88
N MET A 85 -6.37 1.26 -4.99
CA MET A 85 -5.67 1.48 -6.25
C MET A 85 -6.19 0.58 -7.37
N GLY A 86 -6.13 1.06 -8.61
CA GLY A 86 -6.22 0.19 -9.79
C GLY A 86 -5.00 -0.74 -9.82
N ILE A 87 -5.19 -2.02 -10.09
CA ILE A 87 -4.10 -2.98 -10.24
C ILE A 87 -4.18 -3.62 -11.61
N VAL A 88 -3.14 -3.45 -12.41
CA VAL A 88 -2.96 -4.07 -13.71
C VAL A 88 -1.74 -4.97 -13.66
N LEU A 89 -1.95 -6.27 -13.79
CA LEU A 89 -0.87 -7.23 -13.94
C LEU A 89 -0.43 -7.29 -15.39
N ASN A 90 0.85 -7.54 -15.64
CA ASN A 90 1.36 -7.83 -16.97
C ASN A 90 2.34 -9.02 -16.92
N THR A 91 2.46 -9.73 -18.03
CA THR A 91 3.35 -10.87 -18.16
C THR A 91 3.74 -11.14 -19.61
N ALA A 92 4.97 -11.62 -19.83
CA ALA A 92 5.43 -12.14 -21.13
C ALA A 92 5.01 -13.61 -21.35
N TYR A 93 4.54 -14.29 -20.30
CA TYR A 93 4.23 -15.71 -20.35
C TYR A 93 2.75 -15.95 -20.61
N ARG A 94 2.44 -16.91 -21.49
CA ARG A 94 1.08 -17.37 -21.69
C ARG A 94 0.62 -18.18 -20.49
N LEU A 95 -0.46 -17.74 -19.87
CA LEU A 95 -1.12 -18.45 -18.77
C LEU A 95 -2.31 -19.26 -19.31
N SER A 96 -2.64 -20.36 -18.66
CA SER A 96 -3.93 -21.03 -18.86
C SER A 96 -5.06 -20.18 -18.29
N ALA A 97 -6.29 -20.46 -18.67
CA ALA A 97 -7.46 -19.76 -18.12
C ALA A 97 -7.54 -19.89 -16.57
N GLU A 98 -7.16 -21.05 -16.03
CA GLU A 98 -7.14 -21.27 -14.59
C GLU A 98 -6.05 -20.47 -13.91
N GLU A 99 -4.84 -20.42 -14.48
CA GLU A 99 -3.73 -19.62 -13.97
C GLU A 99 -4.05 -18.12 -13.99
N GLU A 100 -4.66 -17.63 -15.08
CA GLU A 100 -5.13 -16.23 -15.14
C GLU A 100 -6.10 -15.89 -14.02
N GLN A 101 -7.10 -16.72 -13.80
CA GLN A 101 -8.08 -16.53 -12.74
C GLN A 101 -7.42 -16.55 -11.36
N GLN A 102 -6.45 -17.45 -11.14
CA GLN A 102 -5.74 -17.54 -9.88
C GLN A 102 -4.91 -16.28 -9.59
N VAL A 103 -4.09 -15.84 -10.54
CA VAL A 103 -3.23 -14.66 -10.32
C VAL A 103 -4.05 -13.39 -10.16
N ILE A 104 -5.12 -13.23 -10.93
CA ILE A 104 -6.05 -12.10 -10.79
C ILE A 104 -6.72 -12.11 -9.41
N ALA A 105 -7.18 -13.28 -8.94
CA ALA A 105 -7.83 -13.42 -7.64
C ALA A 105 -6.86 -13.16 -6.48
N ILE A 106 -5.64 -13.70 -6.54
CA ILE A 106 -4.61 -13.50 -5.50
C ILE A 106 -4.23 -12.03 -5.39
N ALA A 107 -3.94 -11.40 -6.53
CA ALA A 107 -3.54 -10.00 -6.58
C ALA A 107 -4.69 -9.02 -6.27
N GLY A 108 -5.95 -9.47 -6.44
CA GLY A 108 -7.08 -8.57 -6.50
C GLY A 108 -6.98 -7.60 -7.69
N ALA A 109 -6.45 -8.09 -8.84
CA ALA A 109 -6.20 -7.27 -10.01
C ALA A 109 -7.49 -6.92 -10.77
N ASP A 110 -7.48 -5.74 -11.35
CA ASP A 110 -8.59 -5.25 -12.19
C ASP A 110 -8.42 -5.68 -13.65
N ARG A 111 -7.17 -5.90 -14.08
CA ARG A 111 -6.84 -6.27 -15.45
C ARG A 111 -5.55 -7.11 -15.51
N LEU A 112 -5.46 -7.99 -16.50
CA LEU A 112 -4.23 -8.72 -16.86
C LEU A 112 -3.91 -8.40 -18.32
N LEU A 113 -2.68 -8.00 -18.59
CA LEU A 113 -2.15 -7.74 -19.92
C LEU A 113 -1.02 -8.69 -20.26
N TYR A 114 -0.92 -9.05 -21.53
CA TYR A 114 0.22 -9.79 -22.06
C TYR A 114 1.18 -8.84 -22.76
N LYS A 115 2.48 -9.05 -22.57
CA LYS A 115 3.52 -8.35 -23.34
C LYS A 115 3.56 -8.89 -24.78
N PRO A 116 3.79 -8.06 -25.82
CA PRO A 116 4.11 -6.63 -25.72
C PRO A 116 2.94 -5.79 -25.25
N LEU A 117 3.22 -4.76 -24.46
CA LEU A 117 2.21 -3.84 -23.98
C LEU A 117 1.59 -3.03 -25.14
N PRO A 118 0.34 -2.51 -24.98
CA PRO A 118 -0.28 -1.68 -26.01
C PRO A 118 0.58 -0.49 -26.40
N GLU A 119 0.38 -0.01 -27.62
CA GLU A 119 1.06 1.18 -28.12
C GLU A 119 0.68 2.44 -27.31
N PHE A 120 1.55 3.42 -27.35
CA PHE A 120 1.43 4.67 -26.59
C PHE A 120 0.04 5.32 -26.65
N GLY A 121 -0.56 5.36 -27.85
CA GLY A 121 -1.88 5.99 -28.04
C GLY A 121 -3.06 5.18 -27.49
N GLU A 122 -2.91 3.88 -27.31
CA GLU A 122 -3.96 2.97 -26.83
C GLU A 122 -3.81 2.65 -25.34
N PHE A 123 -2.57 2.70 -24.84
CA PHE A 123 -2.26 2.24 -23.49
C PHE A 123 -2.80 3.17 -22.42
N LYS A 124 -2.64 4.49 -22.57
CA LYS A 124 -3.18 5.45 -21.60
C LYS A 124 -4.71 5.34 -21.45
N PRO A 125 -5.51 5.35 -22.54
CA PRO A 125 -6.95 5.19 -22.44
C PRO A 125 -7.39 3.89 -21.77
N LEU A 126 -6.66 2.79 -22.00
CA LEU A 126 -6.92 1.51 -21.35
C LEU A 126 -6.73 1.63 -19.82
N LEU A 127 -5.62 2.21 -19.38
CA LEU A 127 -5.32 2.39 -17.95
C LEU A 127 -6.28 3.36 -17.28
N GLU A 128 -6.66 4.44 -17.95
CA GLU A 128 -7.67 5.37 -17.45
C GLU A 128 -9.05 4.71 -17.33
N THR A 129 -9.39 3.77 -18.21
CA THR A 129 -10.63 2.97 -18.10
C THR A 129 -10.59 2.10 -16.86
N VAL A 130 -9.47 1.45 -16.56
CA VAL A 130 -9.31 0.66 -15.33
C VAL A 130 -9.51 1.53 -14.09
N LEU A 131 -8.92 2.72 -14.06
CA LEU A 131 -9.11 3.66 -12.96
C LEU A 131 -10.58 4.09 -12.80
N LYS A 132 -11.24 4.39 -13.90
CA LYS A 132 -12.65 4.78 -13.90
C LYS A 132 -13.55 3.65 -13.37
N GLU A 133 -13.33 2.43 -13.84
CA GLU A 133 -14.07 1.24 -13.38
C GLU A 133 -13.81 0.99 -11.89
N ARG A 134 -12.55 1.13 -11.44
CA ARG A 134 -12.20 0.95 -10.04
C ARG A 134 -12.84 1.99 -9.13
N ARG A 135 -12.88 3.25 -9.54
CA ARG A 135 -13.56 4.31 -8.81
C ARG A 135 -15.06 4.09 -8.70
N ALA A 136 -15.68 3.55 -9.75
CA ALA A 136 -17.13 3.23 -9.76
C ALA A 136 -17.49 2.06 -8.83
N GLN A 137 -16.54 1.17 -8.51
CA GLN A 137 -16.71 0.06 -7.57
C GLN A 137 -16.58 0.48 -6.10
N LYS A 138 -16.16 1.72 -5.80
CA LYS A 138 -16.21 2.24 -4.44
C LYS A 138 -17.68 2.34 -4.01
N PRO A 139 -18.13 1.60 -2.99
CA PRO A 139 -19.33 1.99 -2.31
C PRO A 139 -19.11 3.38 -1.75
N ASP A 140 -20.10 4.27 -1.91
CA ASP A 140 -20.11 5.60 -1.32
C ASP A 140 -19.48 5.53 0.08
N SER A 141 -18.41 6.28 0.27
CA SER A 141 -17.70 6.36 1.55
C SER A 141 -18.72 6.73 2.61
N GLN A 142 -19.16 5.73 3.39
CA GLN A 142 -19.74 6.05 4.70
C GLN A 142 -18.72 6.94 5.42
N PRO A 143 -19.14 8.10 5.93
CA PRO A 143 -18.25 8.90 6.75
C PRO A 143 -17.69 7.97 7.83
N ALA A 144 -16.37 8.04 8.01
CA ALA A 144 -15.68 7.27 9.05
C ALA A 144 -16.49 7.41 10.35
N PRO A 145 -16.78 6.30 11.06
CA PRO A 145 -17.47 6.39 12.33
C PRO A 145 -16.65 7.35 13.18
N GLU A 146 -17.31 8.43 13.62
CA GLU A 146 -16.71 9.40 14.55
C GLU A 146 -16.06 8.60 15.67
N ALA A 147 -14.76 8.73 15.81
CA ALA A 147 -14.02 8.13 16.91
C ALA A 147 -14.67 8.64 18.20
N LYS A 148 -15.41 7.75 18.87
CA LYS A 148 -15.93 8.04 20.20
C LYS A 148 -14.75 8.49 21.06
N PRO A 149 -14.82 9.62 21.76
CA PRO A 149 -13.73 10.10 22.57
C PRO A 149 -13.36 8.99 23.56
N VAL A 150 -12.11 8.56 23.51
CA VAL A 150 -11.52 7.63 24.46
C VAL A 150 -11.65 8.31 25.82
N PRO A 151 -12.31 7.67 26.83
CA PRO A 151 -12.39 8.26 28.15
C PRO A 151 -10.97 8.44 28.69
N THR A 152 -10.60 9.68 28.95
CA THR A 152 -9.35 10.00 29.64
C THR A 152 -9.30 9.26 30.96
N PRO A 153 -8.21 8.52 31.27
CA PRO A 153 -8.07 7.89 32.57
C PRO A 153 -8.07 8.99 33.64
N LYS A 154 -9.01 8.89 34.58
CA LYS A 154 -9.04 9.77 35.76
C LYS A 154 -7.70 9.68 36.47
N ALA A 155 -7.07 10.83 36.67
CA ALA A 155 -5.87 10.96 37.47
C ALA A 155 -6.11 10.31 38.85
N PRO A 156 -5.14 9.54 39.41
CA PRO A 156 -5.27 8.95 40.72
C PRO A 156 -5.35 10.07 41.76
N SER A 157 -6.36 10.01 42.63
CA SER A 157 -6.49 10.91 43.76
C SER A 157 -5.25 10.86 44.65
N PRO A 158 -4.76 11.97 45.17
CA PRO A 158 -3.60 11.97 46.05
C PRO A 158 -3.90 11.21 47.32
N ALA A 159 -3.22 10.09 47.53
CA ALA A 159 -3.28 9.32 48.76
C ALA A 159 -2.90 10.20 49.93
N ARG A 160 -3.83 10.37 50.90
CA ARG A 160 -3.57 11.02 52.18
C ARG A 160 -2.40 10.33 52.88
N ARG A 161 -1.26 10.99 52.95
CA ARG A 161 -0.11 10.57 53.78
C ARG A 161 -0.59 10.61 55.23
N ARG A 162 -0.81 9.45 55.85
CA ARG A 162 -0.92 9.33 57.30
C ARG A 162 0.45 9.55 57.88
N TYR A 163 0.62 10.67 58.59
CA TYR A 163 1.78 11.02 59.37
C TYR A 163 1.85 10.03 60.54
N ARG A 164 2.80 9.08 60.52
CA ARG A 164 3.11 8.19 61.65
C ARG A 164 4.23 8.87 62.45
N SER A 165 3.86 9.45 63.58
CA SER A 165 4.81 9.98 64.59
C SER A 165 5.74 8.87 65.07
N ARG A 166 7.01 9.01 64.84
CA ARG A 166 8.02 8.15 65.44
C ARG A 166 8.18 8.56 66.90
N ARG A 167 7.77 7.70 67.85
CA ARG A 167 8.15 7.77 69.25
C ARG A 167 9.60 7.29 69.35
N ASN A 168 10.44 8.10 69.94
CA ASN A 168 11.80 7.76 70.33
C ASN A 168 11.79 6.67 71.43
N PRO A 169 12.69 5.67 71.36
CA PRO A 169 12.91 4.79 72.51
C PRO A 169 13.87 5.47 73.52
N PRO A 170 13.73 5.14 74.82
CA PRO A 170 14.50 5.77 75.88
C PRO A 170 15.97 5.30 75.86
N ARG A 171 16.86 6.22 76.17
CA ARG A 171 18.29 5.96 76.43
C ARG A 171 18.41 5.12 77.72
N THR A 172 19.07 3.97 77.64
CA THR A 172 19.64 3.27 78.79
C THR A 172 21.09 3.62 78.93
N THR A 173 21.41 4.19 80.04
CA THR A 173 22.76 4.39 80.60
C THR A 173 23.31 3.07 81.14
N HIS A 174 24.56 2.70 80.68
CA HIS A 174 25.62 2.18 81.51
C HIS A 174 26.94 2.36 80.77
#